data_2c5698bf6c793f8359a5191e4c538aa9
#
_entry.id   2c5698bf6c793f8359a5191e4c538aa9
#
_cell.length_a   1.000
_cell.length_b   1.000
_cell.length_c   1.000
_cell.angle_alpha   90.00
_cell.angle_beta   90.00
_cell.angle_gamma   90.00
#
_symmetry.space_group_name_H-M   'P 1'
#
loop_
_entity.id
_entity.type
_entity.pdbx_description
1 polymer ?
#
loop_
_entity_poly.entity_id
_entity_poly.type
_entity_poly.pdbx_seq_one_letter_code
_entity_poly.pdbx_strand_id
1 'polypeptide(L)'
;MKKLLILPLLTSVIAFGQSFVPDAPELDLKSYILIEPNTNTVIAEFNSNSEIEPASMTKIMTVYVTADQISNDLITIDDEVLISEKAWRMEGSRMFIEAGKKVSVSDLLKGIIIQSGNDASVAISEYVGGTERGFVDLMNAY
;
A
#
# COMPACT_ATOMS: atom_id res chain seq x y z
N MET A 1 -32.62 -55.35 53.56
CA MET A 1 -31.45 -54.43 53.56
C MET A 1 -31.23 -53.94 52.14
N LYS A 2 -31.70 -52.72 51.80
CA LYS A 2 -31.50 -52.12 50.45
C LYS A 2 -30.17 -51.38 50.43
N LYS A 3 -29.24 -51.87 49.61
CA LYS A 3 -27.97 -51.16 49.37
C LYS A 3 -28.22 -50.01 48.43
N LEU A 4 -28.02 -48.76 48.88
CA LEU A 4 -28.08 -47.54 48.11
C LEU A 4 -26.75 -47.38 47.37
N LEU A 5 -26.76 -47.48 46.02
CA LEU A 5 -25.60 -47.30 45.19
C LEU A 5 -25.47 -45.79 44.90
N ILE A 6 -24.52 -45.11 45.54
CA ILE A 6 -24.21 -43.72 45.29
C ILE A 6 -23.26 -43.68 44.06
N LEU A 7 -23.76 -43.23 42.93
CA LEU A 7 -22.98 -43.01 41.72
C LEU A 7 -22.31 -41.61 41.83
N PRO A 8 -20.97 -41.50 41.78
CA PRO A 8 -20.34 -40.19 41.83
C PRO A 8 -20.57 -39.47 40.50
N LEU A 9 -21.20 -38.29 40.57
CA LEU A 9 -21.37 -37.38 39.44
C LEU A 9 -20.04 -36.70 39.17
N LEU A 10 -19.33 -37.14 38.11
CA LEU A 10 -18.11 -36.49 37.62
C LEU A 10 -18.51 -35.17 36.92
N THR A 11 -18.43 -34.07 37.61
CA THR A 11 -18.54 -32.73 37.02
C THR A 11 -17.23 -32.40 36.32
N SER A 12 -17.22 -32.48 34.98
CA SER A 12 -16.11 -32.01 34.16
C SER A 12 -16.04 -30.48 34.24
N VAL A 13 -15.07 -29.96 34.96
CA VAL A 13 -14.75 -28.54 34.94
C VAL A 13 -14.03 -28.24 33.61
N ILE A 14 -14.74 -27.67 32.68
CA ILE A 14 -14.12 -27.12 31.44
C ILE A 14 -13.36 -25.86 31.86
N ALA A 15 -12.07 -25.99 32.07
CA ALA A 15 -11.18 -24.84 32.24
C ALA A 15 -11.08 -24.11 30.88
N PHE A 16 -11.84 -23.03 30.73
CA PHE A 16 -11.57 -22.05 29.66
C PHE A 16 -10.22 -21.40 29.98
N GLY A 17 -9.17 -21.84 29.31
CA GLY A 17 -7.90 -21.14 29.30
C GLY A 17 -8.13 -19.75 28.72
N GLN A 18 -8.18 -18.73 29.57
CA GLN A 18 -8.11 -17.35 29.12
C GLN A 18 -6.71 -17.16 28.53
N SER A 19 -6.60 -17.10 27.21
CA SER A 19 -5.39 -16.61 26.61
C SER A 19 -5.27 -15.13 26.99
N PHE A 20 -4.23 -14.80 27.75
CA PHE A 20 -3.93 -13.42 28.13
C PHE A 20 -3.32 -12.72 26.90
N VAL A 21 -4.19 -12.34 25.97
CA VAL A 21 -3.81 -11.48 24.85
C VAL A 21 -4.00 -10.05 25.33
N PRO A 22 -2.95 -9.24 25.44
CA PRO A 22 -3.08 -7.83 25.79
C PRO A 22 -3.98 -7.13 24.78
N ASP A 23 -4.75 -6.17 25.24
CA ASP A 23 -5.50 -5.30 24.35
C ASP A 23 -4.54 -4.55 23.40
N ALA A 24 -5.00 -4.29 22.18
CA ALA A 24 -4.24 -3.49 21.25
C ALA A 24 -4.03 -2.07 21.82
N PRO A 25 -2.83 -1.47 21.63
CA PRO A 25 -2.58 -0.11 22.10
C PRO A 25 -3.55 0.88 21.45
N GLU A 26 -3.98 1.87 22.22
CA GLU A 26 -4.72 3.01 21.67
C GLU A 26 -3.77 3.85 20.81
N LEU A 27 -4.08 3.99 19.52
CA LEU A 27 -3.29 4.74 18.55
C LEU A 27 -4.13 5.89 18.01
N ASP A 28 -3.55 7.08 17.91
CA ASP A 28 -4.17 8.25 17.26
C ASP A 28 -4.07 8.11 15.73
N LEU A 29 -4.79 7.14 15.18
CA LEU A 29 -4.84 6.81 13.76
C LEU A 29 -6.29 6.80 13.26
N LYS A 30 -6.50 7.17 12.00
CA LYS A 30 -7.81 7.09 11.35
C LYS A 30 -8.27 5.63 11.16
N SER A 31 -7.35 4.77 10.76
CA SER A 31 -7.56 3.33 10.63
C SER A 31 -6.24 2.56 10.74
N TYR A 32 -6.32 1.31 11.13
CA TYR A 32 -5.19 0.38 11.05
C TYR A 32 -5.68 -1.08 10.98
N ILE A 33 -4.81 -1.92 10.47
CA ILE A 33 -4.95 -3.38 10.53
C ILE A 33 -3.57 -4.00 10.69
N LEU A 34 -3.46 -4.97 11.59
CA LEU A 34 -2.29 -5.81 11.79
C LEU A 34 -2.67 -7.26 11.55
N ILE A 35 -2.02 -7.90 10.59
CA ILE A 35 -2.34 -9.26 10.14
C ILE A 35 -1.10 -10.14 10.29
N GLU A 36 -1.30 -11.38 10.75
CA GLU A 36 -0.30 -12.45 10.61
C GLU A 36 -0.39 -12.99 9.17
N PRO A 37 0.69 -12.82 8.33
CA PRO A 37 0.57 -13.01 6.89
C PRO A 37 0.43 -14.47 6.43
N ASN A 38 0.85 -15.45 7.24
CA ASN A 38 0.78 -16.87 6.84
C ASN A 38 -0.62 -17.46 7.07
N THR A 39 -1.33 -16.97 8.08
CA THR A 39 -2.66 -17.47 8.47
C THR A 39 -3.78 -16.50 8.10
N ASN A 40 -3.45 -15.27 7.67
CA ASN A 40 -4.38 -14.15 7.49
C ASN A 40 -5.17 -13.79 8.77
N THR A 41 -4.64 -14.16 9.94
CA THR A 41 -5.29 -13.85 11.21
C THR A 41 -5.13 -12.37 11.52
N VAL A 42 -6.24 -11.67 11.70
CA VAL A 42 -6.23 -10.28 12.16
C VAL A 42 -5.87 -10.27 13.65
N ILE A 43 -4.75 -9.64 13.98
CA ILE A 43 -4.25 -9.52 15.36
C ILE A 43 -4.88 -8.29 16.04
N ALA A 44 -4.98 -7.18 15.31
CA ALA A 44 -5.61 -5.96 15.77
C ALA A 44 -6.09 -5.13 14.57
N GLU A 45 -7.22 -4.45 14.74
CA GLU A 45 -7.76 -3.56 13.71
C GLU A 45 -8.58 -2.42 14.33
N PHE A 46 -8.65 -1.34 13.61
CA PHE A 46 -9.55 -0.23 13.87
C PHE A 46 -9.95 0.42 12.54
N ASN A 47 -11.25 0.53 12.27
CA ASN A 47 -11.79 1.08 11.01
C ASN A 47 -11.10 0.55 9.75
N SER A 48 -10.69 -0.71 9.74
CA SER A 48 -9.85 -1.33 8.70
C SER A 48 -10.45 -1.30 7.29
N ASN A 49 -11.78 -1.18 7.18
CA ASN A 49 -12.51 -1.07 5.91
C ASN A 49 -12.86 0.38 5.52
N SER A 50 -12.38 1.38 6.27
CA SER A 50 -12.63 2.77 5.92
C SER A 50 -11.76 3.20 4.75
N GLU A 51 -12.34 3.91 3.78
CA GLU A 51 -11.58 4.56 2.73
C GLU A 51 -10.73 5.69 3.31
N ILE A 52 -9.44 5.65 3.04
CA ILE A 52 -8.47 6.66 3.47
C ILE A 52 -7.61 7.11 2.30
N GLU A 53 -7.11 8.33 2.37
CA GLU A 53 -6.12 8.82 1.44
C GLU A 53 -4.73 8.27 1.82
N PRO A 54 -4.12 7.38 1.00
CA PRO A 54 -2.85 6.73 1.35
C PRO A 54 -1.63 7.64 1.17
N ALA A 55 -1.84 8.90 0.80
CA ALA A 55 -0.78 9.89 0.53
C ALA A 55 0.32 9.31 -0.39
N SER A 56 1.59 9.46 -0.03
CA SER A 56 2.70 8.98 -0.86
C SER A 56 2.80 7.46 -1.02
N MET A 57 2.05 6.66 -0.27
CA MET A 57 1.97 5.22 -0.53
C MET A 57 1.36 4.92 -1.91
N THR A 58 0.58 5.84 -2.49
CA THR A 58 0.09 5.77 -3.88
C THR A 58 1.24 5.55 -4.88
N LYS A 59 2.45 6.06 -4.59
CA LYS A 59 3.61 5.92 -5.48
C LYS A 59 4.13 4.49 -5.60
N ILE A 60 3.79 3.61 -4.67
CA ILE A 60 4.05 2.17 -4.80
C ILE A 60 3.34 1.65 -6.05
N MET A 61 2.07 2.04 -6.24
CA MET A 61 1.31 1.66 -7.42
C MET A 61 1.84 2.34 -8.69
N THR A 62 2.28 3.59 -8.60
CA THR A 62 2.95 4.28 -9.73
C THR A 62 4.18 3.50 -10.21
N VAL A 63 5.04 3.08 -9.29
CA VAL A 63 6.24 2.28 -9.61
C VAL A 63 5.86 0.90 -10.13
N TYR A 64 4.87 0.25 -9.52
CA TYR A 64 4.40 -1.08 -9.92
C TYR A 64 3.90 -1.09 -11.37
N VAL A 65 2.97 -0.20 -11.73
CA VAL A 65 2.45 -0.08 -13.10
C VAL A 65 3.57 0.23 -14.09
N THR A 66 4.47 1.17 -13.75
CA THR A 66 5.60 1.50 -14.61
C THR A 66 6.54 0.30 -14.82
N ALA A 67 6.83 -0.47 -13.77
CA ALA A 67 7.66 -1.67 -13.86
C ALA A 67 6.99 -2.76 -14.72
N ASP A 68 5.68 -2.90 -14.64
CA ASP A 68 4.93 -3.82 -15.48
C ASP A 68 5.01 -3.40 -16.96
N GLN A 69 4.85 -2.11 -17.27
CA GLN A 69 5.02 -1.61 -18.64
C GLN A 69 6.44 -1.85 -19.18
N ILE A 70 7.47 -1.73 -18.35
CA ILE A 70 8.86 -2.08 -18.70
C ILE A 70 8.98 -3.60 -18.94
N SER A 71 8.40 -4.43 -18.07
CA SER A 71 8.50 -5.89 -18.19
C SER A 71 7.78 -6.46 -19.41
N ASN A 72 6.81 -5.72 -19.94
CA ASN A 72 6.08 -6.04 -21.17
C ASN A 72 6.67 -5.36 -22.43
N ASP A 73 7.87 -4.79 -22.34
CA ASP A 73 8.58 -4.13 -23.45
C ASP A 73 7.78 -2.97 -24.10
N LEU A 74 6.84 -2.35 -23.38
CA LEU A 74 6.05 -1.21 -23.85
C LEU A 74 6.79 0.12 -23.69
N ILE A 75 7.66 0.20 -22.70
CA ILE A 75 8.61 1.29 -22.47
C ILE A 75 9.93 0.72 -21.99
N THR A 76 10.99 1.51 -22.01
CA THR A 76 12.30 1.11 -21.47
C THR A 76 12.77 2.07 -20.37
N ILE A 77 13.71 1.60 -19.55
CA ILE A 77 14.31 2.44 -18.49
C ILE A 77 15.14 3.59 -19.04
N ASP A 78 15.60 3.49 -20.30
CA ASP A 78 16.43 4.47 -20.98
C ASP A 78 15.60 5.49 -21.78
N ASP A 79 14.27 5.30 -21.88
CA ASP A 79 13.41 6.23 -22.58
C ASP A 79 13.48 7.63 -21.95
N GLU A 80 13.52 8.64 -22.81
CA GLU A 80 13.62 10.04 -22.44
C GLU A 80 12.23 10.69 -22.36
N VAL A 81 11.79 11.02 -21.16
CA VAL A 81 10.50 11.66 -20.88
C VAL A 81 10.63 13.17 -20.95
N LEU A 82 9.87 13.81 -21.84
CA LEU A 82 9.78 15.27 -21.89
C LEU A 82 8.94 15.78 -20.72
N ILE A 83 9.53 16.63 -19.89
CA ILE A 83 8.89 17.15 -18.69
C ILE A 83 7.88 18.24 -19.03
N SER A 84 6.64 18.04 -18.63
CA SER A 84 5.56 19.03 -18.80
C SER A 84 5.68 20.18 -17.77
N GLU A 85 5.03 21.30 -18.06
CA GLU A 85 4.88 22.38 -17.07
C GLU A 85 4.08 21.93 -15.85
N LYS A 86 3.14 21.02 -16.02
CA LYS A 86 2.35 20.45 -14.91
C LYS A 86 3.25 19.68 -13.96
N ALA A 87 4.05 18.73 -14.47
CA ALA A 87 4.99 17.97 -13.68
C ALA A 87 5.99 18.89 -12.95
N TRP A 88 6.57 19.85 -13.66
CA TRP A 88 7.51 20.82 -13.08
C TRP A 88 6.92 21.65 -11.94
N ARG A 89 5.64 22.05 -12.05
CA ARG A 89 4.96 22.89 -11.05
C ARG A 89 4.43 22.12 -9.86
N MET A 90 4.60 20.80 -9.80
CA MET A 90 4.12 20.02 -8.67
C MET A 90 4.77 20.48 -7.36
N GLU A 91 3.94 20.61 -6.32
CA GLU A 91 4.37 21.00 -4.99
C GLU A 91 4.69 19.79 -4.11
N GLY A 92 5.21 20.04 -2.92
CA GLY A 92 5.58 19.02 -1.95
C GLY A 92 6.96 18.44 -2.23
N SER A 93 7.13 17.13 -2.03
CA SER A 93 8.39 16.44 -2.28
C SER A 93 8.70 16.35 -3.78
N ARG A 94 9.91 16.73 -4.20
CA ARG A 94 10.31 16.83 -5.61
C ARG A 94 11.75 16.39 -5.82
N MET A 95 12.05 15.89 -7.02
CA MET A 95 13.42 15.74 -7.50
C MET A 95 13.92 16.96 -8.27
N PHE A 96 13.08 17.99 -8.43
CA PHE A 96 13.39 19.27 -9.07
C PHE A 96 13.72 19.16 -10.57
N ILE A 97 12.90 18.44 -11.30
CA ILE A 97 12.96 18.41 -12.78
C ILE A 97 12.47 19.74 -13.36
N GLU A 98 12.95 20.08 -14.57
CA GLU A 98 12.65 21.35 -15.25
C GLU A 98 11.77 21.12 -16.48
N ALA A 99 10.74 21.96 -16.64
CA ALA A 99 9.87 21.92 -17.83
C ALA A 99 10.67 22.06 -19.14
N GLY A 100 10.27 21.26 -20.15
CA GLY A 100 10.92 21.24 -21.45
C GLY A 100 12.25 20.50 -21.49
N LYS A 101 12.76 20.00 -20.37
CA LYS A 101 13.92 19.10 -20.35
C LYS A 101 13.46 17.65 -20.51
N LYS A 102 14.42 16.80 -20.88
CA LYS A 102 14.22 15.35 -20.94
C LYS A 102 14.91 14.68 -19.77
N VAL A 103 14.25 13.72 -19.16
CA VAL A 103 14.77 12.93 -18.03
C VAL A 103 14.45 11.46 -18.29
N SER A 104 15.40 10.57 -18.04
CA SER A 104 15.20 9.14 -18.27
C SER A 104 14.13 8.55 -17.32
N VAL A 105 13.42 7.52 -17.80
CA VAL A 105 12.49 6.72 -16.94
C VAL A 105 13.22 6.21 -15.70
N SER A 106 14.47 5.74 -15.85
CA SER A 106 15.33 5.29 -14.74
C SER A 106 15.51 6.38 -13.67
N ASP A 107 15.81 7.61 -14.06
CA ASP A 107 16.04 8.69 -13.09
C ASP A 107 14.74 9.19 -12.47
N LEU A 108 13.64 9.23 -13.24
CA LEU A 108 12.32 9.51 -12.69
C LEU A 108 11.89 8.48 -11.65
N LEU A 109 12.10 7.18 -11.91
CA LEU A 109 11.82 6.12 -10.93
C LEU A 109 12.66 6.27 -9.66
N LYS A 110 13.96 6.61 -9.77
CA LYS A 110 14.81 6.93 -8.62
C LYS A 110 14.28 8.14 -7.84
N GLY A 111 13.83 9.18 -8.57
CA GLY A 111 13.20 10.36 -7.97
C GLY A 111 11.93 10.02 -7.17
N ILE A 112 11.10 9.11 -7.69
CA ILE A 112 9.90 8.63 -7.00
C ILE A 112 10.28 7.81 -5.76
N ILE A 113 11.19 6.86 -5.89
CA ILE A 113 11.52 5.89 -4.81
C ILE A 113 12.31 6.56 -3.68
N ILE A 114 13.30 7.39 -4.02
CA ILE A 114 14.22 7.96 -3.03
C ILE A 114 13.67 9.25 -2.42
N GLN A 115 13.16 10.16 -3.26
CA GLN A 115 12.69 11.49 -2.85
C GLN A 115 11.18 11.57 -2.67
N SER A 116 10.45 10.51 -3.05
CA SER A 116 8.99 10.56 -3.12
C SER A 116 8.50 11.73 -4.03
N GLY A 117 9.19 11.97 -5.15
CA GLY A 117 9.00 13.12 -6.03
C GLY A 117 7.60 13.16 -6.65
N ASN A 118 6.83 14.21 -6.37
CA ASN A 118 5.53 14.44 -6.98
C ASN A 118 5.67 14.81 -8.45
N ASP A 119 6.67 15.62 -8.78
CA ASP A 119 7.05 16.03 -10.12
C ASP A 119 7.41 14.81 -11.00
N ALA A 120 8.25 13.92 -10.50
CA ALA A 120 8.62 12.69 -11.18
C ALA A 120 7.42 11.75 -11.36
N SER A 121 6.52 11.66 -10.35
CA SER A 121 5.32 10.83 -10.43
C SER A 121 4.36 11.30 -11.52
N VAL A 122 4.14 12.62 -11.63
CA VAL A 122 3.31 13.20 -12.71
C VAL A 122 3.97 12.99 -14.06
N ALA A 123 5.29 13.22 -14.19
CA ALA A 123 6.02 13.02 -15.44
C ALA A 123 5.91 11.56 -15.94
N ILE A 124 6.11 10.57 -15.07
CA ILE A 124 5.94 9.16 -15.42
C ILE A 124 4.49 8.85 -15.80
N SER A 125 3.52 9.38 -15.06
CA SER A 125 2.11 9.08 -15.35
C SER A 125 1.65 9.66 -16.68
N GLU A 126 2.11 10.87 -17.04
CA GLU A 126 1.84 11.46 -18.35
C GLU A 126 2.53 10.68 -19.48
N TYR A 127 3.74 10.19 -19.26
CA TYR A 127 4.49 9.42 -20.25
C TYR A 127 3.84 8.05 -20.51
N VAL A 128 3.58 7.28 -19.45
CA VAL A 128 3.06 5.91 -19.55
C VAL A 128 1.57 5.89 -19.93
N GLY A 129 0.77 6.76 -19.33
CA GLY A 129 -0.67 6.81 -19.55
C GLY A 129 -1.13 7.76 -20.65
N GLY A 130 -0.19 8.48 -21.30
CA GLY A 130 -0.49 9.58 -22.21
C GLY A 130 -1.05 10.82 -21.50
N THR A 131 -1.71 10.63 -20.38
CA THR A 131 -2.19 11.65 -19.45
C THR A 131 -2.18 11.08 -18.05
N GLU A 132 -2.13 11.94 -17.02
CA GLU A 132 -2.27 11.48 -15.61
C GLU A 132 -3.58 10.70 -15.41
N ARG A 133 -4.69 11.14 -16.04
CA ARG A 133 -5.97 10.42 -15.97
C ARG A 133 -5.88 9.01 -16.56
N GLY A 134 -5.28 8.87 -17.75
CA GLY A 134 -5.07 7.57 -18.39
C GLY A 134 -4.21 6.65 -17.53
N PHE A 135 -3.21 7.19 -16.85
CA PHE A 135 -2.40 6.43 -15.91
C PHE A 135 -3.18 5.97 -14.67
N VAL A 136 -4.06 6.83 -14.13
CA VAL A 136 -4.96 6.46 -13.02
C VAL A 136 -5.92 5.35 -13.44
N ASP A 137 -6.43 5.40 -14.66
CA ASP A 137 -7.27 4.32 -15.19
C ASP A 137 -6.48 2.99 -15.30
N LEU A 138 -5.19 3.04 -15.68
CA LEU A 138 -4.30 1.87 -15.60
C LEU A 138 -4.11 1.39 -14.16
N MET A 139 -3.80 2.27 -13.20
CA MET A 139 -3.64 1.90 -11.79
C MET A 139 -4.88 1.17 -11.22
N ASN A 140 -6.08 1.56 -11.65
CA ASN A 140 -7.33 0.94 -11.21
C ASN A 140 -7.63 -0.38 -11.93
N ALA A 141 -6.95 -0.68 -13.02
CA ALA A 141 -7.12 -1.93 -13.75
C ALA A 141 -6.23 -3.08 -13.21
N TYR A 142 -5.21 -2.75 -12.40
CA TYR A 142 -4.33 -3.71 -11.72
C TYR A 142 -4.90 -4.14 -10.38
#